data_8e82ad5ac0b2d4d1b08cd349dc352bb6
#
_entry.id   8e82ad5ac0b2d4d1b08cd349dc352bb6
#
_cell.length_a   1.000
_cell.length_b   1.000
_cell.length_c   1.000
_cell.angle_alpha   90.00
_cell.angle_beta   90.00
_cell.angle_gamma   90.00
#
_symmetry.space_group_name_H-M   'P 1'
#
loop_
_entity.id
_entity.type
_entity.pdbx_description
1 polymer ?
#
loop_
_entity_poly.entity_id
_entity_poly.type
_entity_poly.pdbx_seq_one_letter_code
_entity_poly.pdbx_strand_id
1 'polypeptide(L)'
;KIIALLVLFTVILFSSAQAQTTAHKFEAGKNTFLLDGKPFVVKAAELHYTRIPQAYWSHRIEMCKALGMNTICIYIFWNIHEQEEGKFDFSGQNDIAAFCKLAQQHGMYVIVRPGPYVCAEWEMGGLPCGC
;
A
#
# COMPACT_ATOMS: atom_id res chain seq x y z
N LYS A 1 -6.08 23.80 -45.21
CA LYS A 1 -6.12 22.31 -45.25
C LYS A 1 -4.92 21.67 -44.53
N ILE A 2 -3.71 22.25 -44.64
CA ILE A 2 -2.48 21.72 -43.97
C ILE A 2 -2.54 21.89 -42.46
N ILE A 3 -3.07 23.02 -41.96
CA ILE A 3 -3.22 23.29 -40.51
C ILE A 3 -4.20 22.28 -39.83
N ALA A 4 -5.30 21.94 -40.53
CA ALA A 4 -6.26 20.96 -40.03
C ALA A 4 -5.65 19.54 -39.94
N LEU A 5 -4.74 19.18 -40.85
CA LEU A 5 -4.03 17.91 -40.85
C LEU A 5 -3.00 17.84 -39.70
N LEU A 6 -2.30 18.94 -39.40
CA LEU A 6 -1.36 19.05 -38.28
C LEU A 6 -2.05 18.94 -36.92
N VAL A 7 -3.23 19.57 -36.75
CA VAL A 7 -4.02 19.47 -35.51
C VAL A 7 -4.55 18.07 -35.32
N LEU A 8 -4.99 17.38 -36.39
CA LEU A 8 -5.43 15.98 -36.29
C LEU A 8 -4.31 15.04 -35.92
N PHE A 9 -3.09 15.28 -36.42
CA PHE A 9 -1.92 14.45 -36.10
C PHE A 9 -1.45 14.63 -34.64
N THR A 10 -1.54 15.84 -34.08
CA THR A 10 -1.22 16.09 -32.67
C THR A 10 -2.23 15.47 -31.72
N VAL A 11 -3.51 15.40 -32.04
CA VAL A 11 -4.55 14.77 -31.23
C VAL A 11 -4.36 13.24 -31.15
N ILE A 12 -3.89 12.61 -32.23
CA ILE A 12 -3.65 11.16 -32.28
C ILE A 12 -2.44 10.77 -31.41
N LEU A 13 -1.44 11.63 -31.24
CA LEU A 13 -0.25 11.35 -30.41
C LEU A 13 -0.51 11.43 -28.90
N PHE A 14 -1.61 12.05 -28.45
CA PHE A 14 -1.98 12.12 -27.03
C PHE A 14 -2.83 10.95 -26.54
N SER A 15 -3.22 10.01 -27.41
CA SER A 15 -4.25 8.99 -27.08
C SER A 15 -3.74 7.67 -26.55
N SER A 16 -2.50 7.48 -26.13
CA SER A 16 -2.04 6.13 -25.76
C SER A 16 -0.99 6.01 -24.67
N ALA A 17 -1.02 6.89 -23.68
CA ALA A 17 -0.26 6.64 -22.44
C ALA A 17 -1.19 6.09 -21.36
N GLN A 18 -1.91 5.01 -21.63
CA GLN A 18 -2.44 4.16 -20.57
C GLN A 18 -1.23 3.40 -20.00
N ALA A 19 -0.79 3.80 -18.80
CA ALA A 19 0.13 3.02 -18.03
C ALA A 19 -0.53 1.64 -17.78
N GLN A 20 -0.12 0.63 -18.55
CA GLN A 20 -0.45 -0.74 -18.24
C GLN A 20 0.19 -1.05 -16.90
N THR A 21 -0.61 -1.13 -15.85
CA THR A 21 -0.20 -1.74 -14.59
C THR A 21 -0.01 -3.23 -14.88
N THR A 22 1.22 -3.61 -15.21
CA THR A 22 1.58 -5.03 -15.30
C THR A 22 1.43 -5.60 -13.90
N ALA A 23 0.49 -6.53 -13.73
CA ALA A 23 0.33 -7.25 -12.47
C ALA A 23 1.61 -8.04 -12.19
N HIS A 24 2.26 -7.77 -11.06
CA HIS A 24 3.42 -8.54 -10.63
C HIS A 24 3.00 -9.95 -10.19
N LYS A 25 3.84 -10.94 -10.51
CA LYS A 25 3.66 -12.32 -10.06
C LYS A 25 4.59 -12.59 -8.89
N PHE A 26 4.00 -12.87 -7.70
CA PHE A 26 4.75 -13.25 -6.51
C PHE A 26 4.54 -14.74 -6.21
N GLU A 27 5.61 -15.50 -6.05
CA GLU A 27 5.59 -16.96 -5.90
C GLU A 27 6.57 -17.44 -4.81
N ALA A 28 6.28 -18.59 -4.22
CA ALA A 28 7.24 -19.31 -3.40
C ALA A 28 8.17 -20.14 -4.30
N GLY A 29 9.46 -19.85 -4.27
CA GLY A 29 10.48 -20.68 -4.90
C GLY A 29 11.01 -21.76 -3.94
N LYS A 30 11.99 -22.55 -4.38
CA LYS A 30 12.54 -23.66 -3.59
C LYS A 30 13.19 -23.18 -2.27
N ASN A 31 13.94 -22.09 -2.29
CA ASN A 31 14.66 -21.55 -1.13
C ASN A 31 14.51 -20.02 -0.99
N THR A 32 13.64 -19.39 -1.76
CA THR A 32 13.43 -17.95 -1.77
C THR A 32 12.06 -17.62 -2.34
N PHE A 33 11.59 -16.39 -2.12
CA PHE A 33 10.47 -15.88 -2.89
C PHE A 33 10.93 -15.44 -4.27
N LEU A 34 10.01 -15.48 -5.22
CA LEU A 34 10.21 -15.00 -6.58
C LEU A 34 9.24 -13.86 -6.87
N LEU A 35 9.75 -12.79 -7.42
CA LEU A 35 8.96 -11.69 -7.98
C LEU A 35 9.23 -11.63 -9.48
N ASP A 36 8.20 -11.84 -10.28
CA ASP A 36 8.31 -11.92 -11.74
C ASP A 36 9.40 -12.92 -12.20
N GLY A 37 9.45 -14.08 -11.51
CA GLY A 37 10.41 -15.16 -11.79
C GLY A 37 11.84 -14.90 -11.30
N LYS A 38 12.13 -13.75 -10.65
CA LYS A 38 13.45 -13.40 -10.12
C LYS A 38 13.49 -13.58 -8.59
N PRO A 39 14.61 -14.04 -8.01
CA PRO A 39 14.77 -14.10 -6.57
C PRO A 39 14.46 -12.76 -5.89
N PHE A 40 13.60 -12.79 -4.87
CA PHE A 40 13.19 -11.61 -4.14
C PHE A 40 13.32 -11.84 -2.64
N VAL A 41 14.19 -11.06 -1.99
CA VAL A 41 14.35 -11.08 -0.53
C VAL A 41 13.49 -9.98 0.07
N VAL A 42 12.49 -10.38 0.85
CA VAL A 42 11.62 -9.45 1.59
C VAL A 42 12.42 -8.84 2.74
N LYS A 43 12.58 -7.52 2.73
CA LYS A 43 13.14 -6.72 3.83
C LYS A 43 12.04 -5.77 4.29
N ALA A 44 11.28 -6.17 5.30
CA ALA A 44 10.11 -5.45 5.74
C ALA A 44 10.38 -4.60 6.99
N ALA A 45 9.84 -3.38 7.00
CA ALA A 45 9.66 -2.58 8.18
C ALA A 45 8.19 -2.59 8.59
N GLU A 46 7.90 -2.75 9.87
CA GLU A 46 6.54 -2.66 10.38
C GLU A 46 6.18 -1.21 10.68
N LEU A 47 5.15 -0.68 10.02
CA LEU A 47 4.62 0.66 10.22
C LEU A 47 3.11 0.59 10.49
N HIS A 48 2.71 1.05 11.66
CA HIS A 48 1.30 1.14 12.02
C HIS A 48 0.73 2.49 11.60
N TYR A 49 0.09 2.55 10.41
CA TYR A 49 -0.47 3.79 9.85
C TYR A 49 -1.40 4.52 10.82
N THR A 50 -2.14 3.79 11.66
CA THR A 50 -3.05 4.35 12.66
C THR A 50 -2.33 5.09 13.80
N ARG A 51 -1.07 4.73 14.11
CA ARG A 51 -0.22 5.36 15.13
C ARG A 51 0.59 6.54 14.60
N ILE A 52 0.64 6.72 13.28
CA ILE A 52 1.44 7.74 12.61
C ILE A 52 0.48 8.77 12.02
N PRO A 53 0.52 10.04 12.42
CA PRO A 53 -0.33 11.06 11.78
C PRO A 53 -0.15 11.03 10.26
N GLN A 54 -1.25 11.11 9.51
CA GLN A 54 -1.27 10.99 8.05
C GLN A 54 -0.24 11.89 7.36
N ALA A 55 -0.05 13.12 7.86
CA ALA A 55 0.93 14.07 7.34
C ALA A 55 2.38 13.54 7.37
N TYR A 56 2.69 12.53 8.19
CA TYR A 56 4.03 11.95 8.32
C TYR A 56 4.18 10.60 7.63
N TRP A 57 3.15 10.04 7.02
CA TRP A 57 3.23 8.74 6.35
C TRP A 57 4.34 8.68 5.30
N SER A 58 4.39 9.66 4.38
CA SER A 58 5.42 9.75 3.34
C SER A 58 6.82 9.74 3.94
N HIS A 59 7.06 10.62 4.91
CA HIS A 59 8.36 10.72 5.57
C HIS A 59 8.78 9.40 6.23
N ARG A 60 7.86 8.69 6.90
CA ARG A 60 8.17 7.40 7.56
C ARG A 60 8.48 6.30 6.54
N ILE A 61 7.75 6.25 5.43
CA ILE A 61 8.01 5.32 4.34
C ILE A 61 9.38 5.60 3.70
N GLU A 62 9.72 6.87 3.48
CA GLU A 62 11.04 7.28 2.97
C GLU A 62 12.18 6.86 3.90
N MET A 63 12.01 7.02 5.20
CA MET A 63 13.00 6.56 6.18
C MET A 63 13.20 5.05 6.13
N CYS A 64 12.14 4.25 6.01
CA CYS A 64 12.25 2.80 5.84
C CYS A 64 13.01 2.45 4.55
N LYS A 65 12.72 3.14 3.45
CA LYS A 65 13.42 2.95 2.18
C LYS A 65 14.90 3.32 2.30
N ALA A 66 15.25 4.41 2.98
CA ALA A 66 16.62 4.83 3.23
C ALA A 66 17.41 3.80 4.05
N LEU A 67 16.75 3.05 4.95
CA LEU A 67 17.32 1.93 5.69
C LEU A 67 17.49 0.65 4.84
N GLY A 68 17.14 0.68 3.55
CA GLY A 68 17.26 -0.46 2.63
C GLY A 68 16.09 -1.45 2.69
N MET A 69 14.96 -1.07 3.29
CA MET A 69 13.72 -1.86 3.24
C MET A 69 13.09 -1.74 1.85
N ASN A 70 12.42 -2.82 1.41
CA ASN A 70 11.67 -2.86 0.16
C ASN A 70 10.18 -3.12 0.38
N THR A 71 9.79 -3.37 1.61
CA THR A 71 8.44 -3.78 1.98
C THR A 71 8.01 -3.08 3.27
N ILE A 72 6.76 -2.67 3.34
CA ILE A 72 6.11 -2.19 4.57
C ILE A 72 5.16 -3.29 5.04
N CYS A 73 5.25 -3.67 6.31
CA CYS A 73 4.30 -4.58 6.95
C CYS A 73 3.32 -3.78 7.81
N ILE A 74 2.03 -4.01 7.64
CA ILE A 74 0.97 -3.32 8.38
C ILE A 74 -0.02 -4.31 8.98
N TYR A 75 -0.54 -3.96 10.17
CA TYR A 75 -1.76 -4.56 10.71
C TYR A 75 -2.99 -3.74 10.31
N ILE A 76 -4.13 -4.42 10.19
CA ILE A 76 -5.45 -3.79 10.19
C ILE A 76 -6.01 -3.92 11.59
N PHE A 77 -6.19 -2.81 12.29
CA PHE A 77 -6.73 -2.77 13.65
C PHE A 77 -8.24 -2.67 13.57
N TRP A 78 -8.94 -3.76 13.84
CA TRP A 78 -10.38 -3.82 13.68
C TRP A 78 -11.11 -2.77 14.52
N ASN A 79 -10.77 -2.61 15.80
CA ASN A 79 -11.38 -1.62 16.70
C ASN A 79 -11.20 -0.15 16.28
N ILE A 80 -10.23 0.15 15.39
CA ILE A 80 -10.07 1.48 14.82
C ILE A 80 -11.05 1.71 13.67
N HIS A 81 -11.27 0.68 12.87
CA HIS A 81 -12.16 0.76 11.71
C HIS A 81 -13.63 0.57 12.07
N GLU A 82 -13.93 -0.20 13.11
CA GLU A 82 -15.28 -0.46 13.61
C GLU A 82 -15.40 0.00 15.06
N GLN A 83 -15.64 1.29 15.27
CA GLN A 83 -15.86 1.87 16.61
C GLN A 83 -17.29 1.68 17.13
N GLU A 84 -18.25 1.51 16.23
CA GLU A 84 -19.63 1.14 16.50
C GLU A 84 -19.96 -0.10 15.67
N GLU A 85 -20.63 -1.07 16.27
CA GLU A 85 -20.98 -2.35 15.62
C GLU A 85 -21.62 -2.15 14.24
N GLY A 86 -21.05 -2.78 13.23
CA GLY A 86 -21.50 -2.71 11.84
C GLY A 86 -21.17 -1.41 11.11
N LYS A 87 -20.48 -0.44 11.75
CA LYS A 87 -20.09 0.83 11.11
C LYS A 87 -18.59 0.89 10.91
N PHE A 88 -18.17 0.72 9.67
CA PHE A 88 -16.75 0.76 9.30
C PHE A 88 -16.34 2.13 8.77
N ASP A 89 -15.20 2.65 9.27
CA ASP A 89 -14.55 3.86 8.79
C ASP A 89 -13.17 3.56 8.20
N PHE A 90 -13.01 3.88 6.92
CA PHE A 90 -11.74 3.81 6.18
C PHE A 90 -11.37 5.17 5.59
N SER A 91 -11.67 6.26 6.30
CA SER A 91 -11.40 7.62 5.85
C SER A 91 -10.30 8.30 6.65
N GLY A 92 -9.70 9.36 6.09
CA GLY A 92 -8.70 10.19 6.77
C GLY A 92 -7.54 9.36 7.34
N GLN A 93 -7.35 9.41 8.66
CA GLN A 93 -6.30 8.66 9.37
C GLN A 93 -6.45 7.13 9.24
N ASN A 94 -7.68 6.65 8.97
CA ASN A 94 -8.01 5.24 8.84
C ASN A 94 -7.96 4.76 7.38
N ASP A 95 -7.58 5.61 6.42
CA ASP A 95 -7.53 5.26 5.00
C ASP A 95 -6.31 4.38 4.67
N ILE A 96 -6.48 3.07 4.91
CA ILE A 96 -5.47 2.06 4.57
C ILE A 96 -5.18 2.02 3.07
N ALA A 97 -6.16 2.31 2.21
CA ALA A 97 -5.96 2.30 0.77
C ALA A 97 -5.05 3.45 0.34
N ALA A 98 -5.23 4.65 0.92
CA ALA A 98 -4.34 5.78 0.69
C ALA A 98 -2.91 5.48 1.19
N PHE A 99 -2.76 4.84 2.36
CA PHE A 99 -1.46 4.44 2.88
C PHE A 99 -0.75 3.44 1.93
N CYS A 100 -1.46 2.40 1.46
CA CYS A 100 -0.91 1.43 0.52
C CYS A 100 -0.51 2.08 -0.82
N LYS A 101 -1.33 2.99 -1.37
CA LYS A 101 -1.01 3.74 -2.58
C LYS A 101 0.23 4.60 -2.38
N LEU A 102 0.36 5.24 -1.22
CA LEU A 102 1.54 6.04 -0.90
C LEU A 102 2.80 5.18 -0.84
N ALA A 103 2.75 4.00 -0.20
CA ALA A 103 3.86 3.05 -0.18
C ALA A 103 4.25 2.62 -1.60
N GLN A 104 3.27 2.33 -2.47
CA GLN A 104 3.49 2.01 -3.88
C GLN A 104 4.16 3.16 -4.64
N GLN A 105 3.76 4.42 -4.41
CA GLN A 105 4.39 5.60 -5.02
C GLN A 105 5.87 5.73 -4.65
N HIS A 106 6.24 5.31 -3.43
CA HIS A 106 7.63 5.23 -2.99
C HIS A 106 8.35 3.96 -3.48
N GLY A 107 7.70 3.11 -4.28
CA GLY A 107 8.26 1.85 -4.79
C GLY A 107 8.45 0.78 -3.73
N MET A 108 7.61 0.79 -2.69
CA MET A 108 7.60 -0.19 -1.61
C MET A 108 6.45 -1.19 -1.81
N TYR A 109 6.70 -2.46 -1.52
CA TYR A 109 5.65 -3.47 -1.41
C TYR A 109 4.98 -3.39 -0.05
N VAL A 110 3.77 -3.94 0.07
CA VAL A 110 3.02 -3.95 1.33
C VAL A 110 2.59 -5.35 1.68
N ILE A 111 2.87 -5.76 2.91
CA ILE A 111 2.32 -6.96 3.53
C ILE A 111 1.21 -6.52 4.46
N VAL A 112 -0.01 -6.96 4.17
CA VAL A 112 -1.19 -6.67 5.00
C VAL A 112 -1.49 -7.85 5.90
N ARG A 113 -1.61 -7.59 7.21
CA ARG A 113 -1.97 -8.57 8.25
C ARG A 113 -3.34 -8.22 8.84
N PRO A 114 -4.42 -8.84 8.34
CA PRO A 114 -5.79 -8.39 8.62
C PRO A 114 -6.33 -8.75 10.01
N GLY A 115 -5.67 -9.53 10.77
CA GLY A 115 -6.21 -9.94 12.07
C GLY A 115 -7.15 -11.16 11.97
N PRO A 116 -8.14 -11.34 12.86
CA PRO A 116 -8.79 -10.33 13.72
C PRO A 116 -7.96 -9.84 14.91
N TYR A 117 -7.20 -10.72 15.58
CA TYR A 117 -6.32 -10.36 16.69
C TYR A 117 -4.95 -9.91 16.18
N VAL A 118 -4.44 -8.79 16.70
CA VAL A 118 -3.12 -8.24 16.37
C VAL A 118 -2.20 -8.22 17.58
N CYS A 119 -0.95 -8.71 17.42
CA CYS A 119 0.05 -8.77 18.48
C CYS A 119 0.97 -7.54 18.49
N ALA A 120 0.41 -6.33 18.40
CA ALA A 120 1.19 -5.12 18.26
C ALA A 120 1.16 -4.22 19.49
N GLU A 121 1.07 -4.82 20.70
CA GLU A 121 0.80 -4.09 21.95
C GLU A 121 -0.34 -3.10 21.75
N TRP A 122 -1.41 -3.56 21.14
CA TRP A 122 -2.61 -2.80 20.89
C TRP A 122 -3.72 -3.21 21.85
N GLU A 123 -4.49 -2.23 22.29
CA GLU A 123 -5.60 -2.44 23.22
C GLU A 123 -6.53 -3.56 22.72
N MET A 124 -6.86 -4.51 23.60
CA MET A 124 -7.69 -5.68 23.32
C MET A 124 -7.24 -6.50 22.09
N GLY A 125 -5.96 -6.38 21.67
CA GLY A 125 -5.47 -7.01 20.45
C GLY A 125 -6.14 -6.51 19.17
N GLY A 126 -6.74 -5.33 19.21
CA GLY A 126 -7.44 -4.71 18.08
C GLY A 126 -8.85 -5.20 17.86
N LEU A 127 -9.42 -5.99 18.79
CA LEU A 127 -10.82 -6.40 18.72
C LEU A 127 -11.74 -5.24 19.15
N PRO A 128 -12.90 -5.03 18.48
CA PRO A 128 -13.86 -4.03 18.89
C PRO A 128 -14.49 -4.36 20.23
N CYS A 129 -14.97 -3.33 20.94
CA CYS A 129 -15.68 -3.52 22.20
C CYS A 129 -16.98 -4.29 21.96
N GLY A 130 -17.16 -5.44 22.65
CA GLY A 130 -18.37 -6.26 22.53
C GLY A 130 -18.18 -7.59 21.79
N CYS A 131 -16.97 -7.90 21.35
CA CYS A 131 -16.62 -9.24 20.84
C CYS A 131 -16.22 -10.19 21.96
#